data_12b015bd1a9a786d2bbd8f9554280f42
#
_entry.id   12b015bd1a9a786d2bbd8f9554280f42
#
_cell.length_a   1.000
_cell.length_b   1.000
_cell.length_c   1.000
_cell.angle_alpha   90.00
_cell.angle_beta   90.00
_cell.angle_gamma   90.00
#
_symmetry.space_group_name_H-M   'P 1'
#
loop_
_entity.id
_entity.type
_entity.pdbx_description
1 polymer ?
#
loop_
_entity_poly.entity_id
_entity_poly.type
_entity_poly.pdbx_seq_one_letter_code
_entity_poly.pdbx_strand_id
1 'polypeptide(L)'
;MLIGMAEQMALISERALVRRVNRRLKAENHQMKRTRGFWDSNHLDHYEDTNLGRFYVVDLLHNFVVDSFIDLEKYARDLGVMTKDENVVYD
;
A
#
# COMPACT_ATOMS: atom_id res chain seq x y z
N MET A 1 -20.69 -25.21 11.43
CA MET A 1 -20.97 -24.47 10.79
C MET A 1 -20.53 -23.19 11.06
N LEU A 2 -20.61 -22.65 11.98
CA LEU A 2 -20.11 -21.49 12.22
C LEU A 2 -18.72 -21.42 12.16
N ILE A 3 -18.09 -22.51 12.27
CA ILE A 3 -16.73 -22.57 12.16
C ILE A 3 -16.25 -21.99 10.99
N GLY A 4 -16.86 -22.25 9.92
CA GLY A 4 -16.35 -21.76 8.70
C GLY A 4 -16.30 -20.29 8.70
N MET A 5 -17.11 -19.66 9.46
CA MET A 5 -17.08 -18.28 9.41
C MET A 5 -15.89 -17.74 10.03
N ALA A 6 -15.45 -18.30 11.05
CA ALA A 6 -14.30 -17.81 11.72
C ALA A 6 -13.11 -17.94 10.88
N GLU A 7 -13.11 -18.90 10.02
CA GLU A 7 -11.98 -19.07 9.21
C GLU A 7 -12.06 -18.39 7.93
N GLN A 8 -13.09 -17.63 7.69
CA GLN A 8 -13.17 -16.97 6.46
C GLN A 8 -12.52 -15.69 6.47
N MET A 9 -11.33 -15.60 6.99
CA MET A 9 -10.57 -14.41 6.87
C MET A 9 -10.26 -14.24 5.42
N ALA A 10 -10.56 -13.12 4.86
CA ALA A 10 -10.28 -12.87 3.47
C ALA A 10 -8.83 -12.50 3.29
N LEU A 11 -8.22 -13.03 2.25
CA LEU A 11 -6.86 -12.68 1.93
C LEU A 11 -6.90 -11.71 0.77
N ILE A 12 -6.12 -10.65 0.84
CA ILE A 12 -6.07 -9.69 -0.23
C ILE A 12 -4.62 -9.48 -0.61
N SER A 13 -4.32 -9.48 -1.89
CA SER A 13 -2.95 -9.30 -2.33
C SER A 13 -2.52 -7.86 -2.12
N GLU A 14 -1.22 -7.67 -2.00
CA GLU A 14 -0.65 -6.35 -1.85
C GLU A 14 -1.11 -5.47 -2.99
N ARG A 15 -1.03 -5.97 -4.22
CA ARG A 15 -1.40 -5.21 -5.38
C ARG A 15 -2.87 -4.80 -5.37
N ALA A 16 -3.74 -5.70 -4.97
CA ALA A 16 -5.16 -5.40 -4.92
C ALA A 16 -5.45 -4.35 -3.84
N LEU A 17 -4.73 -4.43 -2.73
CA LEU A 17 -4.94 -3.47 -1.66
C LEU A 17 -4.46 -2.08 -2.08
N VAL A 18 -3.35 -2.01 -2.80
CA VAL A 18 -2.86 -0.73 -3.28
C VAL A 18 -3.89 -0.12 -4.23
N ARG A 19 -4.53 -0.93 -5.06
CA ARG A 19 -5.55 -0.42 -5.96
C ARG A 19 -6.75 0.13 -5.17
N ARG A 20 -7.11 -0.52 -4.08
CA ARG A 20 -8.21 -0.10 -3.25
C ARG A 20 -7.88 1.24 -2.58
N VAL A 21 -6.66 1.35 -2.08
CA VAL A 21 -6.19 2.56 -1.45
C VAL A 21 -6.18 3.70 -2.47
N ASN A 22 -5.70 3.43 -3.68
CA ASN A 22 -5.62 4.46 -4.69
C ASN A 22 -7.00 4.93 -5.15
N ARG A 23 -7.99 4.06 -5.12
CA ARG A 23 -9.32 4.45 -5.49
C ARG A 23 -9.83 5.48 -4.49
N ARG A 24 -9.50 5.29 -3.22
CA ARG A 24 -9.92 6.20 -2.19
C ARG A 24 -9.14 7.51 -2.25
N LEU A 25 -7.83 7.44 -2.53
CA LEU A 25 -6.98 8.60 -2.56
C LEU A 25 -7.22 9.48 -3.79
N LYS A 26 -7.86 8.93 -4.81
CA LYS A 26 -8.09 9.67 -6.01
C LYS A 26 -8.87 10.96 -5.76
N ALA A 27 -9.77 10.93 -4.79
CA ALA A 27 -10.56 12.11 -4.49
C ALA A 27 -9.72 13.28 -4.02
N GLU A 28 -8.52 12.98 -3.49
CA GLU A 28 -7.64 14.02 -3.01
C GLU A 28 -6.47 14.26 -3.95
N ASN A 29 -6.51 13.67 -5.13
CA ASN A 29 -5.44 13.76 -6.10
C ASN A 29 -4.13 13.21 -5.55
N HIS A 30 -4.23 12.18 -4.72
CA HIS A 30 -3.07 11.52 -4.16
C HIS A 30 -2.97 10.12 -4.76
N GLN A 31 -1.79 9.57 -4.77
CA GLN A 31 -1.58 8.22 -5.26
C GLN A 31 -0.51 7.53 -4.45
N MET A 32 -0.77 6.29 -4.03
CA MET A 32 0.22 5.49 -3.35
C MET A 32 1.06 4.79 -4.40
N LYS A 33 2.36 4.80 -4.22
CA LYS A 33 3.28 4.12 -5.11
C LYS A 33 4.14 3.16 -4.32
N ARG A 34 4.60 2.14 -4.99
CA ARG A 34 5.50 1.17 -4.40
C ARG A 34 6.87 1.45 -4.95
N THR A 35 7.88 1.41 -4.08
CA THR A 35 9.24 1.65 -4.49
C THR A 35 9.66 0.56 -5.47
N ARG A 36 10.12 0.98 -6.65
CA ARG A 36 10.55 0.05 -7.64
C ARG A 36 11.98 -0.28 -7.46
N GLY A 37 12.35 -1.47 -7.86
CA GLY A 37 13.73 -1.88 -7.81
C GLY A 37 14.32 -2.03 -6.44
N PHE A 38 13.46 -2.10 -5.45
CA PHE A 38 13.94 -2.23 -4.09
C PHE A 38 14.84 -3.44 -3.93
N TRP A 39 14.59 -4.49 -4.68
CA TRP A 39 15.38 -5.70 -4.56
C TRP A 39 16.47 -5.84 -5.59
N ASP A 40 16.58 -4.90 -6.50
CA ASP A 40 17.54 -5.01 -7.57
C ASP A 40 18.82 -4.33 -7.19
N SER A 41 19.76 -5.05 -6.71
CA SER A 41 21.00 -4.50 -6.22
C SER A 41 21.92 -4.01 -7.32
N ASN A 42 21.53 -4.15 -8.57
CA ASN A 42 22.37 -3.67 -9.63
C ASN A 42 22.21 -2.21 -9.91
N HIS A 43 21.21 -1.58 -9.39
CA HIS A 43 20.99 -0.21 -9.66
C HIS A 43 21.34 0.67 -8.50
N LEU A 44 22.26 1.55 -8.73
CA LEU A 44 22.67 2.43 -7.67
C LEU A 44 21.59 3.43 -7.35
N ASP A 45 20.70 3.67 -8.27
CA ASP A 45 19.66 4.63 -8.06
C ASP A 45 18.66 4.20 -7.02
N HIS A 46 18.65 2.95 -6.70
CA HIS A 46 17.82 2.46 -5.73
C HIS A 46 17.97 3.16 -4.43
N TYR A 47 19.11 3.68 -4.22
CA TYR A 47 19.46 4.32 -3.00
C TYR A 47 18.46 5.38 -2.66
N GLU A 48 18.00 6.12 -3.60
CA GLU A 48 17.05 7.15 -3.36
C GLU A 48 15.69 6.58 -3.06
N ASP A 49 15.34 5.51 -3.71
CA ASP A 49 14.07 4.90 -3.49
C ASP A 49 13.92 4.37 -2.10
N THR A 50 15.00 3.89 -1.52
CA THR A 50 14.91 3.32 -0.19
C THR A 50 14.65 4.38 0.85
N ASN A 51 14.83 5.64 0.51
CA ASN A 51 14.57 6.70 1.45
C ASN A 51 13.08 6.96 1.61
N LEU A 52 12.25 6.37 0.77
CA LEU A 52 10.82 6.55 0.84
C LEU A 52 10.12 5.33 1.44
N GLY A 53 10.87 4.28 1.71
CA GLY A 53 10.31 3.06 2.22
C GLY A 53 9.69 2.25 1.10
N ARG A 54 8.94 1.22 1.43
CA ARG A 54 8.35 0.35 0.42
C ARG A 54 7.17 1.00 -0.25
N PHE A 55 6.40 1.76 0.49
CA PHE A 55 5.25 2.46 -0.06
C PHE A 55 5.29 3.93 0.33
N TYR A 56 4.86 4.78 -0.55
CA TYR A 56 4.79 6.21 -0.26
C TYR A 56 3.63 6.81 -1.05
N VAL A 57 3.15 7.97 -0.66
CA VAL A 57 2.03 8.63 -1.31
C VAL A 57 2.48 9.96 -1.88
N VAL A 58 2.10 10.24 -3.10
CA VAL A 58 2.46 11.50 -3.74
C VAL A 58 1.22 12.34 -4.02
N ASP A 59 1.40 13.63 -4.07
CA ASP A 59 0.36 14.57 -4.43
C ASP A 59 0.52 14.81 -5.93
N LEU A 60 -0.47 14.39 -6.70
CA LEU A 60 -0.36 14.46 -8.15
C LEU A 60 -0.47 15.87 -8.70
N LEU A 61 -1.14 16.76 -7.97
CA LEU A 61 -1.26 18.11 -8.42
C LEU A 61 0.00 18.91 -8.20
N HIS A 62 0.61 18.74 -7.05
CA HIS A 62 1.79 19.51 -6.70
C HIS A 62 3.10 18.75 -6.88
N ASN A 63 2.97 17.48 -7.20
CA ASN A 63 4.12 16.64 -7.53
C ASN A 63 5.15 16.53 -6.41
N PHE A 64 4.71 16.25 -5.20
CA PHE A 64 5.66 16.00 -4.13
C PHE A 64 5.14 14.85 -3.26
N VAL A 65 6.01 14.29 -2.45
CA VAL A 65 5.68 13.18 -1.57
C VAL A 65 5.00 13.73 -0.33
N VAL A 66 3.81 13.24 -0.01
CA VAL A 66 3.10 13.68 1.17
C VAL A 66 3.26 12.72 2.33
N ASP A 67 3.62 11.47 2.07
CA ASP A 67 3.82 10.51 3.14
C ASP A 67 4.77 9.43 2.66
N SER A 68 5.58 8.89 3.53
CA SER A 68 6.56 7.88 3.16
C SER A 68 6.66 6.85 4.26
N PHE A 69 7.39 5.78 4.00
CA PHE A 69 7.57 4.68 4.95
C PHE A 69 6.23 4.18 5.45
N ILE A 70 5.29 4.03 4.54
CA ILE A 70 3.94 3.65 4.89
C ILE A 70 3.81 2.15 5.15
N ASP A 71 3.12 1.81 6.24
CA ASP A 71 2.75 0.44 6.51
C ASP A 71 1.43 0.27 5.76
N LEU A 72 1.43 -0.46 4.68
CA LEU A 72 0.27 -0.58 3.82
C LEU A 72 -0.98 -1.03 4.55
N GLU A 73 -0.87 -2.04 5.36
CA GLU A 73 -2.02 -2.56 6.06
C GLU A 73 -2.61 -1.53 7.02
N LYS A 74 -1.77 -0.89 7.79
CA LYS A 74 -2.23 0.08 8.74
C LYS A 74 -2.87 1.26 8.03
N TYR A 75 -2.25 1.70 6.96
CA TYR A 75 -2.74 2.83 6.20
C TYR A 75 -4.11 2.50 5.60
N ALA A 76 -4.26 1.30 5.05
CA ALA A 76 -5.53 0.90 4.46
C ALA A 76 -6.62 0.79 5.51
N ARG A 77 -6.29 0.33 6.71
CA ARG A 77 -7.28 0.23 7.75
C ARG A 77 -7.69 1.62 8.22
N ASP A 78 -6.74 2.53 8.30
CA ASP A 78 -7.02 3.89 8.72
C ASP A 78 -7.89 4.61 7.69
N LEU A 79 -7.75 4.26 6.42
CA LEU A 79 -8.56 4.85 5.38
C LEU A 79 -9.94 4.22 5.29
N GLY A 80 -10.15 3.12 5.98
CA GLY A 80 -11.43 2.43 5.95
C GLY A 80 -11.65 1.58 4.72
N VAL A 81 -10.59 1.23 4.00
CA VAL A 81 -10.71 0.42 2.80
C VAL A 81 -10.37 -1.03 3.05
N MET A 82 -10.12 -1.40 4.28
CA MET A 82 -9.78 -2.76 4.64
C MET A 82 -10.55 -3.13 5.89
N THR A 83 -11.20 -4.27 5.90
CA THR A 83 -11.97 -4.68 7.08
C THR A 83 -11.06 -5.42 8.03
N LYS A 84 -11.48 -5.60 9.26
CA LYS A 84 -10.65 -6.24 10.23
C LYS A 84 -10.50 -7.73 9.96
N ASP A 85 -11.36 -8.31 9.13
CA ASP A 85 -11.25 -9.71 8.79
C ASP A 85 -10.31 -9.96 7.62
N GLU A 86 -9.81 -8.95 7.01
CA GLU A 86 -8.92 -9.13 5.87
C GLU A 86 -7.47 -9.12 6.29
N ASN A 87 -6.67 -9.90 5.59
CA ASN A 87 -5.24 -9.94 5.84
C ASN A 87 -4.51 -9.78 4.52
N VAL A 88 -3.40 -9.08 4.54
CA VAL A 88 -2.63 -8.83 3.33
C VAL A 88 -1.64 -9.93 3.06
N VAL A 89 -1.57 -10.34 1.81
CA VAL A 89 -0.56 -11.28 1.39
C VAL A 89 0.45 -10.46 0.61
N TYR A 90 1.63 -10.27 1.16
CA TYR A 90 2.65 -9.45 0.52
C TYR A 90 3.43 -10.26 -0.51
N ASP A 91 3.79 -9.61 -1.57
CA ASP A 91 4.54 -10.27 -2.65
C ASP A 91 6.03 -10.35 -2.40
#